data_6da554ef2a42651c053ccb03e895ee78
#
_entry.id   6da554ef2a42651c053ccb03e895ee78
#
_cell.length_a   1.000
_cell.length_b   1.000
_cell.length_c   1.000
_cell.angle_alpha   90.00
_cell.angle_beta   90.00
_cell.angle_gamma   90.00
#
_symmetry.space_group_name_H-M   'P 1'
#
loop_
_entity.id
_entity.type
_entity.pdbx_description
1 polymer ?
#
loop_
_entity_poly.entity_id
_entity_poly.type
_entity_poly.pdbx_seq_one_letter_code
_entity_poly.pdbx_strand_id
1 'polypeptide(L)'
;MDLIIGFVVFVVLMVVGRVFGGLAEKRHFEQIKRRENDLRNILVFNESRPSADLSAREAQLVVGAVVIGEDYFKRFAAALKSIFGGRLTAYESLVDRGRREAILRMKEQAHAVGAKMIFNVRMETSTLSDDSNPKALFSAEFIAYGTALIGAPAT
;
A
#
# COMPACT_ATOMS: atom_id res chain seq x y z
N MET A 1 -46.23 -4.44 -2.94
CA MET A 1 -45.46 -5.48 -2.25
C MET A 1 -44.01 -5.55 -2.77
N ASP A 2 -43.82 -5.41 -4.07
CA ASP A 2 -42.53 -5.52 -4.77
C ASP A 2 -41.49 -4.45 -4.34
N LEU A 3 -41.96 -3.24 -4.02
CA LEU A 3 -41.10 -2.13 -3.58
C LEU A 3 -40.50 -2.39 -2.19
N ILE A 4 -41.25 -3.02 -1.29
CA ILE A 4 -40.81 -3.40 0.04
C ILE A 4 -39.76 -4.53 -0.06
N ILE A 5 -40.05 -5.54 -0.90
CA ILE A 5 -39.14 -6.66 -1.15
C ILE A 5 -37.84 -6.14 -1.76
N GLY A 6 -37.90 -5.26 -2.77
CA GLY A 6 -36.73 -4.63 -3.36
C GLY A 6 -35.89 -3.84 -2.36
N PHE A 7 -36.53 -3.10 -1.45
CA PHE A 7 -35.84 -2.36 -0.41
C PHE A 7 -35.15 -3.29 0.59
N VAL A 8 -35.81 -4.37 1.02
CA VAL A 8 -35.23 -5.36 1.94
C VAL A 8 -34.03 -6.04 1.31
N VAL A 9 -34.13 -6.47 0.05
CA VAL A 9 -33.00 -7.08 -0.68
C VAL A 9 -31.84 -6.09 -0.81
N PHE A 10 -32.11 -4.82 -1.11
CA PHE A 10 -31.07 -3.79 -1.18
C PHE A 10 -30.35 -3.61 0.15
N VAL A 11 -31.08 -3.53 1.27
CA VAL A 11 -30.50 -3.39 2.62
C VAL A 11 -29.66 -4.62 2.97
N VAL A 12 -30.13 -5.83 2.67
CA VAL A 12 -29.38 -7.07 2.92
C VAL A 12 -28.09 -7.09 2.13
N LEU A 13 -28.11 -6.77 0.82
CA LEU A 13 -26.92 -6.71 -0.02
C LEU A 13 -25.92 -5.63 0.47
N MET A 14 -26.43 -4.49 0.93
CA MET A 14 -25.62 -3.44 1.49
C MET A 14 -24.89 -3.88 2.77
N VAL A 15 -25.60 -4.57 3.67
CA VAL A 15 -25.01 -5.11 4.92
C VAL A 15 -23.97 -6.20 4.60
N VAL A 16 -24.30 -7.13 3.72
CA VAL A 16 -23.38 -8.19 3.27
C VAL A 16 -22.12 -7.58 2.65
N GLY A 17 -22.26 -6.64 1.72
CA GLY A 17 -21.11 -5.97 1.10
C GLY A 17 -20.21 -5.25 2.11
N ARG A 18 -20.83 -4.60 3.12
CA ARG A 18 -20.08 -3.91 4.18
C ARG A 18 -19.32 -4.89 5.08
N VAL A 19 -19.93 -6.01 5.45
CA VAL A 19 -19.30 -7.02 6.30
C VAL A 19 -18.14 -7.71 5.58
N PHE A 20 -18.37 -8.19 4.37
CA PHE A 20 -17.33 -8.88 3.59
C PHE A 20 -16.19 -7.94 3.17
N GLY A 21 -16.50 -6.70 2.77
CA GLY A 21 -15.49 -5.69 2.45
C GLY A 21 -14.60 -5.35 3.65
N GLY A 22 -15.18 -5.17 4.84
CA GLY A 22 -14.43 -4.89 6.07
C GLY A 22 -13.55 -6.05 6.52
N LEU A 23 -14.00 -7.30 6.33
CA LEU A 23 -13.20 -8.49 6.66
C LEU A 23 -12.00 -8.66 5.72
N ALA A 24 -12.18 -8.41 4.42
CA ALA A 24 -11.08 -8.47 3.46
C ALA A 24 -10.01 -7.41 3.75
N GLU A 25 -10.43 -6.19 4.08
CA GLU A 25 -9.51 -5.10 4.44
C GLU A 25 -8.72 -5.43 5.72
N LYS A 26 -9.38 -5.92 6.76
CA LYS A 26 -8.72 -6.34 8.02
C LYS A 26 -7.68 -7.43 7.78
N ARG A 27 -8.01 -8.46 7.01
CA ARG A 27 -7.06 -9.55 6.68
C ARG A 27 -5.83 -9.02 5.95
N HIS A 28 -6.03 -8.09 5.02
CA HIS A 28 -4.92 -7.49 4.29
C HIS A 28 -4.01 -6.65 5.20
N PHE A 29 -4.59 -5.84 6.10
CA PHE A 29 -3.81 -5.09 7.09
C PHE A 29 -3.05 -6.01 8.07
N GLU A 30 -3.65 -7.11 8.49
CA GLU A 30 -2.96 -8.10 9.34
C GLU A 30 -1.77 -8.75 8.61
N GLN A 31 -1.91 -9.06 7.32
CA GLN A 31 -0.80 -9.57 6.51
C GLN A 31 0.34 -8.55 6.39
N ILE A 32 0.02 -7.28 6.13
CA ILE A 32 1.00 -6.21 6.11
C ILE A 32 1.75 -6.12 7.45
N LYS A 33 1.03 -6.11 8.58
CA LYS A 33 1.63 -6.05 9.91
C LYS A 33 2.56 -7.23 10.21
N ARG A 34 2.18 -8.45 9.79
CA ARG A 34 3.04 -9.63 9.95
C ARG A 34 4.34 -9.47 9.16
N ARG A 35 4.25 -9.14 7.88
CA ARG A 35 5.42 -8.91 7.02
C ARG A 35 6.29 -7.75 7.53
N GLU A 36 5.70 -6.67 8.02
CA GLU A 36 6.44 -5.57 8.67
C GLU A 36 7.24 -6.05 9.89
N ASN A 37 6.64 -6.92 10.71
CA ASN A 37 7.32 -7.48 11.86
C ASN A 37 8.46 -8.45 11.46
N ASP A 38 8.24 -9.26 10.43
CA ASP A 38 9.26 -10.18 9.91
C ASP A 38 10.47 -9.42 9.32
N LEU A 39 10.19 -8.27 8.67
CA LEU A 39 11.19 -7.42 8.03
C LEU A 39 11.65 -6.23 8.90
N ARG A 40 11.34 -6.25 10.20
CA ARG A 40 11.71 -5.15 11.13
C ARG A 40 13.22 -4.96 11.27
N ASN A 41 13.99 -6.03 11.04
CA ASN A 41 15.45 -6.00 11.13
C ASN A 41 16.13 -5.33 9.92
N ILE A 42 15.36 -5.00 8.86
CA ILE A 42 15.84 -4.25 7.72
C ILE A 42 15.60 -2.78 7.99
N LEU A 43 16.67 -2.04 8.22
CA LEU A 43 16.65 -0.63 8.52
C LEU A 43 16.54 0.19 7.23
N VAL A 44 15.76 1.26 7.27
CA VAL A 44 15.48 2.14 6.12
C VAL A 44 15.89 3.56 6.49
N PHE A 45 16.74 4.17 5.67
CA PHE A 45 17.29 5.51 5.87
C PHE A 45 16.99 6.40 4.66
N ASN A 46 16.61 7.65 4.94
CA ASN A 46 16.44 8.67 3.90
C ASN A 46 17.78 9.36 3.53
N GLU A 47 18.81 9.13 4.33
CA GLU A 47 20.14 9.67 4.09
C GLU A 47 20.72 9.17 2.78
N SER A 48 21.33 10.08 2.02
CA SER A 48 21.87 9.77 0.69
C SER A 48 23.20 8.99 0.76
N ARG A 49 23.89 9.03 1.87
CA ARG A 49 25.20 8.39 2.04
C ARG A 49 25.28 7.64 3.36
N PRO A 50 25.75 6.40 3.34
CA PRO A 50 26.10 5.70 4.55
C PRO A 50 27.32 6.34 5.22
N SER A 51 27.54 6.07 6.52
CA SER A 51 28.79 6.43 7.21
C SER A 51 30.02 5.76 6.53
N ALA A 52 31.19 6.33 6.75
CA ALA A 52 32.43 5.89 6.08
C ALA A 52 32.72 4.38 6.26
N ASP A 53 32.43 3.85 7.42
CA ASP A 53 32.63 2.41 7.74
C ASP A 53 31.72 1.46 6.94
N LEU A 54 30.62 1.97 6.37
CA LEU A 54 29.67 1.22 5.58
C LEU A 54 29.88 1.40 4.07
N SER A 55 30.68 2.38 3.66
CA SER A 55 30.86 2.76 2.25
C SER A 55 31.60 1.72 1.40
N ALA A 56 32.35 0.81 2.05
CA ALA A 56 33.10 -0.27 1.35
C ALA A 56 32.25 -1.52 1.07
N ARG A 57 30.96 -1.50 1.32
CA ARG A 57 30.07 -2.63 1.13
C ARG A 57 29.54 -2.67 -0.31
N GLU A 58 29.21 -3.86 -0.77
CA GLU A 58 28.49 -4.01 -2.02
C GLU A 58 27.12 -3.34 -1.93
N ALA A 59 26.73 -2.64 -2.99
CA ALA A 59 25.49 -1.88 -3.04
C ALA A 59 24.63 -2.33 -4.22
N GLN A 60 23.34 -2.52 -3.97
CA GLN A 60 22.36 -2.91 -4.98
C GLN A 60 21.12 -2.02 -4.91
N LEU A 61 20.60 -1.60 -6.06
CA LEU A 61 19.30 -0.95 -6.15
C LEU A 61 18.20 -1.96 -5.82
N VAL A 62 17.32 -1.59 -4.91
CA VAL A 62 16.11 -2.36 -4.55
C VAL A 62 14.87 -1.51 -4.78
N VAL A 63 13.83 -2.14 -5.32
CA VAL A 63 12.60 -1.47 -5.72
C VAL A 63 11.39 -2.27 -5.26
N GLY A 64 10.40 -1.60 -4.72
CA GLY A 64 9.09 -2.17 -4.45
C GLY A 64 8.03 -1.34 -5.13
N ALA A 65 7.24 -1.95 -6.01
CA ALA A 65 6.16 -1.28 -6.71
C ALA A 65 4.84 -2.00 -6.48
N VAL A 66 3.76 -1.23 -6.36
CA VAL A 66 2.41 -1.74 -6.23
C VAL A 66 1.41 -0.80 -6.88
N VAL A 67 0.45 -1.36 -7.59
CA VAL A 67 -0.72 -0.63 -8.08
C VAL A 67 -1.91 -1.00 -7.22
N ILE A 68 -2.59 0.00 -6.68
CA ILE A 68 -3.81 -0.18 -5.90
C ILE A 68 -4.95 0.51 -6.62
N GLY A 69 -5.94 -0.29 -6.99
CA GLY A 69 -7.21 0.19 -7.56
C GLY A 69 -8.26 0.40 -6.47
N GLU A 70 -9.12 1.36 -6.67
CA GLU A 70 -10.29 1.60 -5.83
C GLU A 70 -11.44 0.69 -6.28
N ASP A 71 -12.00 -0.10 -5.35
CA ASP A 71 -13.19 -0.89 -5.64
C ASP A 71 -14.39 0.02 -5.93
N TYR A 72 -15.10 -0.29 -7.01
CA TYR A 72 -16.29 0.47 -7.46
C TYR A 72 -17.29 0.73 -6.33
N PHE A 73 -17.43 -0.22 -5.44
CA PHE A 73 -18.33 -0.13 -4.28
C PHE A 73 -17.87 0.91 -3.25
N LYS A 74 -16.54 1.07 -3.05
CA LYS A 74 -15.99 2.07 -2.13
C LYS A 74 -16.19 3.49 -2.65
N ARG A 75 -16.10 3.70 -3.99
CA ARG A 75 -16.44 5.00 -4.61
C ARG A 75 -17.89 5.39 -4.38
N PHE A 76 -18.81 4.46 -4.56
CA PHE A 76 -20.23 4.69 -4.32
C PHE A 76 -20.49 5.04 -2.84
N ALA A 77 -19.91 4.29 -1.91
CA ALA A 77 -20.01 4.55 -0.48
C ALA A 77 -19.36 5.88 -0.07
N ALA A 78 -18.23 6.25 -0.67
CA ALA A 78 -17.56 7.53 -0.45
C ALA A 78 -18.37 8.70 -1.00
N ALA A 79 -18.97 8.56 -2.20
CA ALA A 79 -19.86 9.57 -2.78
C ALA A 79 -21.12 9.80 -1.89
N LEU A 80 -21.71 8.72 -1.38
CA LEU A 80 -22.86 8.82 -0.46
C LEU A 80 -22.47 9.53 0.85
N LYS A 81 -21.27 9.24 1.38
CA LYS A 81 -20.75 9.85 2.60
C LYS A 81 -20.37 11.32 2.42
N SER A 82 -19.96 11.74 1.22
CA SER A 82 -19.63 13.14 0.92
C SER A 82 -20.85 14.06 0.96
N ILE A 83 -22.04 13.52 0.70
CA ILE A 83 -23.32 14.26 0.77
C ILE A 83 -23.65 14.61 2.24
N PHE A 84 -23.26 13.77 3.20
CA PHE A 84 -23.51 13.95 4.62
C PHE A 84 -22.33 14.58 5.39
N GLY A 85 -21.26 14.96 4.71
CA GLY A 85 -20.04 15.53 5.29
C GLY A 85 -19.18 14.47 6.01
N GLY A 86 -17.90 14.44 5.72
CA GLY A 86 -16.94 13.55 6.37
C GLY A 86 -15.58 13.58 5.66
N ARG A 87 -14.50 13.24 6.40
CA ARG A 87 -13.16 13.11 5.83
C ARG A 87 -13.11 11.95 4.83
N LEU A 88 -12.31 12.08 3.80
CA LEU A 88 -12.07 11.04 2.77
C LEU A 88 -11.20 9.88 3.34
N THR A 89 -11.64 9.31 4.46
CA THR A 89 -10.92 8.23 5.17
C THR A 89 -10.64 7.01 4.29
N ALA A 90 -11.47 6.76 3.29
CA ALA A 90 -11.25 5.65 2.35
C ALA A 90 -10.03 5.90 1.45
N TYR A 91 -9.82 7.14 1.01
CA TYR A 91 -8.66 7.52 0.21
C TYR A 91 -7.37 7.50 1.04
N GLU A 92 -7.42 8.04 2.28
CA GLU A 92 -6.29 8.01 3.21
C GLU A 92 -5.84 6.56 3.49
N SER A 93 -6.78 5.65 3.74
CA SER A 93 -6.51 4.22 3.96
C SER A 93 -5.87 3.55 2.73
N LEU A 94 -6.33 3.90 1.52
CA LEU A 94 -5.79 3.36 0.27
C LEU A 94 -4.34 3.81 0.05
N VAL A 95 -4.06 5.09 0.26
CA VAL A 95 -2.71 5.68 0.11
C VAL A 95 -1.76 5.09 1.15
N ASP A 96 -2.18 4.98 2.42
CA ASP A 96 -1.36 4.38 3.47
C ASP A 96 -1.01 2.92 3.14
N ARG A 97 -2.00 2.14 2.72
CA ARG A 97 -1.81 0.76 2.29
C ARG A 97 -0.83 0.62 1.12
N GLY A 98 -0.96 1.49 0.12
CA GLY A 98 -0.07 1.49 -1.05
C GLY A 98 1.38 1.77 -0.70
N ARG A 99 1.61 2.79 0.12
CA ARG A 99 2.94 3.16 0.60
C ARG A 99 3.58 2.05 1.42
N ARG A 100 2.85 1.47 2.35
CA ARG A 100 3.36 0.38 3.20
C ARG A 100 3.71 -0.86 2.39
N GLU A 101 2.84 -1.24 1.44
CA GLU A 101 3.09 -2.37 0.57
C GLU A 101 4.32 -2.16 -0.34
N ALA A 102 4.50 -0.97 -0.91
CA ALA A 102 5.68 -0.65 -1.72
C ALA A 102 6.98 -0.74 -0.88
N ILE A 103 6.99 -0.21 0.34
CA ILE A 103 8.14 -0.32 1.25
C ILE A 103 8.42 -1.78 1.61
N LEU A 104 7.37 -2.57 1.88
CA LEU A 104 7.54 -3.99 2.21
C LEU A 104 8.17 -4.77 1.06
N ARG A 105 7.72 -4.57 -0.17
CA ARG A 105 8.30 -5.22 -1.35
C ARG A 105 9.76 -4.83 -1.57
N MET A 106 10.09 -3.55 -1.35
CA MET A 106 11.48 -3.09 -1.38
C MET A 106 12.33 -3.78 -0.31
N LYS A 107 11.82 -3.92 0.92
CA LYS A 107 12.50 -4.64 2.00
C LYS A 107 12.64 -6.13 1.71
N GLU A 108 11.63 -6.78 1.13
CA GLU A 108 11.70 -8.19 0.71
C GLU A 108 12.81 -8.41 -0.32
N GLN A 109 12.93 -7.50 -1.29
CA GLN A 109 14.03 -7.56 -2.26
C GLN A 109 15.39 -7.38 -1.57
N ALA A 110 15.52 -6.44 -0.63
CA ALA A 110 16.74 -6.27 0.15
C ALA A 110 17.06 -7.52 0.99
N HIS A 111 16.05 -8.13 1.60
CA HIS A 111 16.20 -9.37 2.35
C HIS A 111 16.71 -10.51 1.46
N ALA A 112 16.19 -10.65 0.26
CA ALA A 112 16.56 -11.68 -0.69
C ALA A 112 18.05 -11.61 -1.11
N VAL A 113 18.64 -10.41 -1.10
CA VAL A 113 20.08 -10.20 -1.38
C VAL A 113 20.93 -10.15 -0.10
N GLY A 114 20.34 -10.47 1.06
CA GLY A 114 21.07 -10.51 2.33
C GLY A 114 21.39 -9.13 2.94
N ALA A 115 20.80 -8.06 2.43
CA ALA A 115 20.99 -6.73 2.97
C ALA A 115 20.15 -6.49 4.23
N LYS A 116 20.73 -5.75 5.19
CA LYS A 116 20.07 -5.34 6.44
C LYS A 116 19.80 -3.84 6.51
N MET A 117 20.32 -3.07 5.55
CA MET A 117 20.18 -1.61 5.52
C MET A 117 19.90 -1.15 4.09
N ILE A 118 19.00 -0.18 3.97
CA ILE A 118 18.64 0.46 2.71
C ILE A 118 18.80 1.96 2.91
N PHE A 119 19.62 2.60 2.09
CA PHE A 119 19.89 4.04 2.12
C PHE A 119 19.23 4.74 0.93
N ASN A 120 19.15 6.08 1.03
CA ASN A 120 18.59 6.96 0.01
C ASN A 120 17.22 6.52 -0.46
N VAL A 121 16.35 6.15 0.48
CA VAL A 121 15.01 5.68 0.16
C VAL A 121 14.17 6.84 -0.36
N ARG A 122 13.57 6.62 -1.52
CA ARG A 122 12.63 7.54 -2.17
C ARG A 122 11.32 6.84 -2.41
N MET A 123 10.25 7.63 -2.44
CA MET A 123 8.92 7.15 -2.74
C MET A 123 8.27 8.06 -3.77
N GLU A 124 7.77 7.43 -4.82
CA GLU A 124 7.02 8.09 -5.89
C GLU A 124 5.58 7.56 -5.88
N THR A 125 4.65 8.44 -6.20
CA THR A 125 3.23 8.09 -6.32
C THR A 125 2.71 8.66 -7.63
N SER A 126 2.16 7.80 -8.48
CA SER A 126 1.51 8.18 -9.73
C SER A 126 0.04 7.83 -9.68
N THR A 127 -0.80 8.73 -10.17
CA THR A 127 -2.23 8.48 -10.30
C THR A 127 -2.50 8.00 -11.73
N LEU A 128 -3.12 6.83 -11.84
CA LEU A 128 -3.47 6.20 -13.12
C LEU A 128 -4.97 6.37 -13.41
N SER A 129 -5.54 7.54 -13.11
CA SER A 129 -6.92 7.84 -13.44
C SER A 129 -6.98 8.48 -14.84
N ASP A 130 -7.91 8.02 -15.65
CA ASP A 130 -8.25 8.70 -16.91
C ASP A 130 -9.22 9.84 -16.60
N ASP A 131 -8.71 11.06 -16.55
CA ASP A 131 -9.51 12.27 -16.27
C ASP A 131 -10.57 12.55 -17.34
N SER A 132 -10.43 11.93 -18.53
CA SER A 132 -11.40 12.04 -19.63
C SER A 132 -12.62 11.13 -19.44
N ASN A 133 -12.55 10.15 -18.54
CA ASN A 133 -13.62 9.20 -18.29
C ASN A 133 -14.08 9.23 -16.82
N PRO A 134 -15.23 9.89 -16.51
CA PRO A 134 -15.77 9.95 -15.14
C PRO A 134 -16.10 8.59 -14.52
N LYS A 135 -16.15 7.54 -15.34
CA LYS A 135 -16.39 6.14 -14.91
C LYS A 135 -15.08 5.36 -14.74
N ALA A 136 -13.92 5.94 -15.07
CA ALA A 136 -12.65 5.27 -14.87
C ALA A 136 -12.43 4.99 -13.39
N LEU A 137 -11.97 3.78 -13.08
CA LEU A 137 -11.59 3.40 -11.72
C LEU A 137 -10.34 4.18 -11.35
N PHE A 138 -10.38 4.83 -10.20
CA PHE A 138 -9.19 5.45 -9.64
C PHE A 138 -8.19 4.36 -9.28
N SER A 139 -6.99 4.45 -9.82
CA SER A 139 -5.87 3.61 -9.42
C SER A 139 -4.64 4.48 -9.17
N ALA A 140 -3.86 4.10 -8.19
CA ALA A 140 -2.61 4.76 -7.85
C ALA A 140 -1.48 3.74 -7.80
N GLU A 141 -0.38 4.08 -8.44
CA GLU A 141 0.88 3.36 -8.35
C GLU A 141 1.75 3.98 -7.28
N PHE A 142 2.35 3.13 -6.46
CA PHE A 142 3.32 3.51 -5.44
C PHE A 142 4.61 2.76 -5.70
N ILE A 143 5.72 3.49 -5.80
CA ILE A 143 7.04 2.95 -6.01
C ILE A 143 7.94 3.43 -4.86
N ALA A 144 8.53 2.47 -4.13
CA ALA A 144 9.60 2.74 -3.17
C ALA A 144 10.90 2.17 -3.72
N TYR A 145 11.99 2.93 -3.68
CA TYR A 145 13.30 2.47 -4.13
C TYR A 145 14.41 3.03 -3.25
N GLY A 146 15.53 2.32 -3.22
CA GLY A 146 16.69 2.72 -2.44
C GLY A 146 17.89 1.83 -2.72
N THR A 147 19.02 2.14 -2.07
CA THR A 147 20.27 1.40 -2.19
C THR A 147 20.44 0.48 -0.99
N ALA A 148 20.32 -0.82 -1.21
CA ALA A 148 20.58 -1.85 -0.22
C ALA A 148 22.08 -2.07 -0.08
N LEU A 149 22.59 -2.10 1.17
CA LEU A 149 23.98 -2.43 1.47
C LEU A 149 24.07 -3.90 1.87
N ILE A 150 24.78 -4.67 1.05
CA ILE A 150 25.02 -6.09 1.29
C ILE A 150 26.23 -6.20 2.22
N GLY A 151 26.08 -6.88 3.34
CA GLY A 151 27.19 -7.10 4.28
C GLY A 151 28.30 -7.91 3.60
N ALA A 152 29.56 -7.59 3.89
CA ALA A 152 30.64 -8.51 3.57
C ALA A 152 30.32 -9.87 4.20
N PRO A 153 30.62 -10.99 3.50
CA PRO A 153 30.49 -12.32 4.11
C PRO A 153 31.27 -12.31 5.42
N ALA A 154 30.68 -12.81 6.51
CA ALA A 154 31.40 -12.98 7.75
C ALA A 154 32.60 -13.89 7.48
N THR A 155 33.79 -13.33 7.51
CA THR A 155 35.06 -14.06 7.45
C THR A 155 35.28 -14.81 8.75
#